data_bcdfcc267e0b5b3929b038896dbb0b82
#
_entry.id   bcdfcc267e0b5b3929b038896dbb0b82
#
_cell.length_a   1.000
_cell.length_b   1.000
_cell.length_c   1.000
_cell.angle_alpha   90.00
_cell.angle_beta   90.00
_cell.angle_gamma   90.00
#
_symmetry.space_group_name_H-M   'P 1'
#
loop_
_entity.id
_entity.type
_entity.pdbx_description
1 polymer ?
#
loop_
_entity_poly.entity_id
_entity_poly.type
_entity_poly.pdbx_seq_one_letter_code
_entity_poly.pdbx_strand_id
1 'polypeptide(L)'
;MKPIAKTLAMHVLDGQHVPYSVIEFPSTIHDALGVAEHAGLSPDEVYKTLVVQVIDPATQTPLRSHKPLLILVAATRTLDPKKIAAALSVKRVGMARQADAERMTGLKVGGISALSLLHRGFEIYVDEPAMLLDEFVVSAGQRGLNLKLPVQTFLQVTGACWLDAGRESTG
;
A
#
# COMPACT_ATOMS: atom_id res chain seq x y z
N MET A 1 29.60 4.05 5.63
CA MET A 1 28.16 4.00 5.34
C MET A 1 27.38 4.57 6.51
N LYS A 2 26.52 5.53 6.28
CA LYS A 2 25.60 6.00 7.33
C LYS A 2 24.55 4.90 7.57
N PRO A 3 24.32 4.52 8.84
CA PRO A 3 23.22 3.59 9.12
C PRO A 3 21.88 4.22 8.71
N ILE A 4 20.99 3.41 8.15
CA ILE A 4 19.64 3.85 7.79
C ILE A 4 18.89 4.17 9.07
N ALA A 5 18.31 5.37 9.15
CA ALA A 5 17.40 5.71 10.23
C ALA A 5 16.14 4.85 10.13
N LYS A 6 15.73 4.24 11.22
CA LYS A 6 14.52 3.41 11.24
C LYS A 6 13.28 4.28 11.06
N THR A 7 12.39 3.83 10.16
CA THR A 7 11.08 4.44 9.96
C THR A 7 10.09 3.93 11.00
N LEU A 8 8.92 4.57 11.10
CA LEU A 8 7.85 4.10 11.98
C LEU A 8 7.43 2.66 11.63
N ALA A 9 7.36 2.32 10.33
CA ALA A 9 7.06 0.96 9.90
C ALA A 9 8.05 -0.08 10.47
N MET A 10 9.34 0.24 10.44
CA MET A 10 10.37 -0.63 11.01
C MET A 10 10.20 -0.77 12.53
N HIS A 11 9.93 0.33 13.23
CA HIS A 11 9.68 0.30 14.66
C HIS A 11 8.46 -0.56 15.02
N VAL A 12 7.40 -0.51 14.23
CA VAL A 12 6.21 -1.36 14.40
C VAL A 12 6.59 -2.84 14.30
N LEU A 13 7.36 -3.21 13.27
CA LEU A 13 7.78 -4.60 13.07
C LEU A 13 8.74 -5.06 14.17
N ASP A 14 9.71 -4.22 14.53
CA ASP A 14 10.67 -4.52 15.61
C ASP A 14 9.93 -4.75 16.93
N GLY A 15 8.94 -3.92 17.24
CA GLY A 15 8.14 -4.03 18.46
C GLY A 15 7.34 -5.31 18.56
N GLN A 16 7.02 -5.91 17.43
CA GLN A 16 6.31 -7.20 17.36
C GLN A 16 7.23 -8.38 17.04
N HIS A 17 8.53 -8.16 17.05
CA HIS A 17 9.56 -9.17 16.76
C HIS A 17 9.40 -9.83 15.39
N VAL A 18 8.95 -9.06 14.40
CA VAL A 18 8.77 -9.54 13.01
C VAL A 18 10.05 -9.31 12.23
N PRO A 19 10.66 -10.37 11.67
CA PRO A 19 11.83 -10.23 10.81
C PRO A 19 11.44 -9.64 9.45
N TYR A 20 12.29 -8.76 8.93
CA TYR A 20 12.14 -8.15 7.60
C TYR A 20 13.49 -7.82 7.00
N SER A 21 13.54 -7.66 5.70
CA SER A 21 14.72 -7.15 5.00
C SER A 21 14.45 -5.73 4.49
N VAL A 22 15.46 -4.88 4.54
CA VAL A 22 15.37 -3.51 4.02
C VAL A 22 15.91 -3.48 2.60
N ILE A 23 15.16 -2.88 1.68
CA ILE A 23 15.55 -2.67 0.30
C ILE A 23 15.72 -1.17 0.09
N GLU A 24 16.96 -0.76 -0.23
CA GLU A 24 17.27 0.62 -0.55
C GLU A 24 17.28 0.84 -2.05
N PHE A 25 16.77 1.97 -2.47
CA PHE A 25 16.79 2.40 -3.87
C PHE A 25 16.84 3.93 -3.94
N PRO A 26 17.23 4.51 -5.09
CA PRO A 26 17.24 5.97 -5.22
C PRO A 26 15.87 6.59 -4.93
N SER A 27 15.85 7.62 -4.09
CA SER A 27 14.59 8.30 -3.72
C SER A 27 13.90 9.01 -4.89
N THR A 28 14.56 9.07 -6.03
CA THR A 28 14.00 9.56 -7.29
C THR A 28 13.09 8.55 -7.98
N ILE A 29 13.16 7.27 -7.57
CA ILE A 29 12.25 6.22 -8.06
C ILE A 29 11.00 6.26 -7.18
N HIS A 30 9.86 6.60 -7.78
CA HIS A 30 8.60 6.79 -7.05
C HIS A 30 7.56 5.71 -7.34
N ASP A 31 7.80 4.83 -8.30
CA ASP A 31 6.85 3.80 -8.71
C ASP A 31 7.36 2.39 -8.42
N ALA A 32 6.43 1.47 -8.22
CA ALA A 32 6.75 0.11 -7.82
C ALA A 32 7.46 -0.69 -8.91
N LEU A 33 7.19 -0.41 -10.19
CA LEU A 33 7.90 -1.05 -11.31
C LEU A 33 9.37 -0.67 -11.30
N GLY A 34 9.67 0.61 -11.09
CA GLY A 34 11.04 1.09 -10.99
C GLY A 34 11.79 0.48 -9.80
N VAL A 35 11.11 0.31 -8.67
CA VAL A 35 11.69 -0.36 -7.48
C VAL A 35 12.03 -1.81 -7.81
N ALA A 36 11.11 -2.54 -8.43
CA ALA A 36 11.32 -3.94 -8.81
C ALA A 36 12.52 -4.08 -9.76
N GLU A 37 12.60 -3.23 -10.77
CA GLU A 37 13.70 -3.22 -11.73
C GLU A 37 15.05 -2.94 -11.05
N HIS A 38 15.11 -1.90 -10.22
CA HIS A 38 16.33 -1.52 -9.51
C HIS A 38 16.81 -2.63 -8.56
N ALA A 39 15.89 -3.26 -7.84
CA ALA A 39 16.22 -4.28 -6.84
C ALA A 39 16.38 -5.70 -7.42
N GLY A 40 16.16 -5.89 -8.72
CA GLY A 40 16.20 -7.21 -9.34
C GLY A 40 15.11 -8.14 -8.86
N LEU A 41 13.94 -7.60 -8.51
CA LEU A 41 12.79 -8.35 -8.01
C LEU A 41 11.72 -8.52 -9.09
N SER A 42 10.89 -9.55 -8.95
CA SER A 42 9.70 -9.66 -9.78
C SER A 42 8.72 -8.51 -9.45
N PRO A 43 8.20 -7.80 -10.46
CA PRO A 43 7.22 -6.75 -10.20
C PRO A 43 5.91 -7.28 -9.62
N ASP A 44 5.65 -8.58 -9.70
CA ASP A 44 4.49 -9.21 -9.06
C ASP A 44 4.65 -9.33 -7.53
N GLU A 45 5.86 -9.17 -7.02
CA GLU A 45 6.16 -9.23 -5.58
C GLU A 45 6.23 -7.85 -4.93
N VAL A 46 6.33 -6.78 -5.72
CA VAL A 46 6.43 -5.41 -5.21
C VAL A 46 5.05 -4.78 -5.22
N TYR A 47 4.56 -4.43 -4.03
CA TYR A 47 3.21 -3.90 -3.83
C TYR A 47 3.26 -2.41 -3.51
N LYS A 48 2.45 -1.65 -4.22
CA LYS A 48 2.23 -0.22 -3.96
C LYS A 48 1.01 -0.04 -3.07
N THR A 49 1.07 0.93 -2.16
CA THR A 49 -0.03 1.28 -1.25
C THR A 49 -0.73 2.52 -1.77
N LEU A 50 -2.01 2.40 -2.08
CA LEU A 50 -2.81 3.47 -2.68
C LEU A 50 -3.93 3.88 -1.73
N VAL A 51 -4.19 5.18 -1.67
CA VAL A 51 -5.27 5.74 -0.85
C VAL A 51 -6.54 5.82 -1.70
N VAL A 52 -7.60 5.19 -1.21
CA VAL A 52 -8.90 5.11 -1.90
C VAL A 52 -9.99 5.64 -0.96
N GLN A 53 -10.94 6.35 -1.52
CA GLN A 53 -12.05 6.94 -0.77
C GLN A 53 -13.38 6.45 -1.34
N VAL A 54 -14.35 6.25 -0.45
CA VAL A 54 -15.75 6.05 -0.88
C VAL A 54 -16.29 7.41 -1.30
N ILE A 55 -16.88 7.47 -2.49
CA ILE A 55 -17.30 8.71 -3.14
C ILE A 55 -18.82 8.76 -3.21
N ASP A 56 -19.38 9.92 -2.90
CA ASP A 56 -20.80 10.21 -3.16
C ASP A 56 -21.01 10.37 -4.67
N PRO A 57 -21.83 9.52 -5.31
CA PRO A 57 -22.04 9.63 -6.76
C PRO A 57 -22.68 10.96 -7.19
N ALA A 58 -23.47 11.59 -6.32
CA ALA A 58 -24.18 12.82 -6.63
C ALA A 58 -23.25 14.04 -6.60
N THR A 59 -22.39 14.13 -5.59
CA THR A 59 -21.51 15.28 -5.39
C THR A 59 -20.10 15.07 -5.90
N GLN A 60 -19.72 13.82 -6.21
CA GLN A 60 -18.35 13.41 -6.60
C GLN A 60 -17.31 13.73 -5.52
N THR A 61 -17.74 13.83 -4.26
CA THR A 61 -16.85 14.11 -3.12
C THR A 61 -16.79 12.93 -2.17
N PRO A 62 -15.71 12.81 -1.38
CA PRO A 62 -15.58 11.72 -0.40
C PRO A 62 -16.71 11.73 0.63
N LEU A 63 -17.25 10.55 0.92
CA LEU A 63 -18.24 10.34 1.98
C LEU A 63 -17.55 10.29 3.33
N ARG A 64 -17.88 11.22 4.21
CA ARG A 64 -17.31 11.30 5.57
C ARG A 64 -17.75 10.16 6.48
N SER A 65 -18.83 9.48 6.14
CA SER A 65 -19.35 8.34 6.90
C SER A 65 -18.52 7.06 6.73
N HIS A 66 -17.59 7.05 5.78
CA HIS A 66 -16.73 5.91 5.48
C HIS A 66 -15.28 6.28 5.74
N LYS A 67 -14.53 5.37 6.39
CA LYS A 67 -13.09 5.53 6.56
C LYS A 67 -12.39 5.46 5.20
N PRO A 68 -11.32 6.22 5.00
CA PRO A 68 -10.48 6.05 3.83
C PRO A 68 -9.78 4.68 3.87
N LEU A 69 -9.46 4.18 2.70
CA LEU A 69 -8.89 2.85 2.51
C LEU A 69 -7.43 2.97 2.07
N LEU A 70 -6.63 2.04 2.56
CA LEU A 70 -5.30 1.75 1.99
C LEU A 70 -5.40 0.41 1.29
N ILE A 71 -5.12 0.38 0.00
CA ILE A 71 -5.18 -0.85 -0.78
C ILE A 71 -3.81 -1.11 -1.37
N LEU A 72 -3.25 -2.30 -1.05
CA LEU A 72 -1.98 -2.74 -1.57
C LEU A 72 -2.22 -3.59 -2.82
N VAL A 73 -1.58 -3.20 -3.92
CA VAL A 73 -1.72 -3.86 -5.23
C VAL A 73 -0.34 -4.01 -5.87
N ALA A 74 -0.11 -5.13 -6.57
CA ALA A 74 1.16 -5.40 -7.23
C ALA A 74 1.52 -4.32 -8.27
N ALA A 75 2.82 -4.13 -8.49
CA ALA A 75 3.34 -3.18 -9.47
C ALA A 75 2.78 -3.42 -10.88
N THR A 76 2.49 -4.68 -11.22
CA THR A 76 1.95 -5.09 -12.53
C THR A 76 0.44 -4.89 -12.67
N ARG A 77 -0.23 -4.46 -11.61
CA ARG A 77 -1.70 -4.36 -11.57
C ARG A 77 -2.16 -2.94 -11.28
N THR A 78 -3.37 -2.64 -11.69
CA THR A 78 -4.06 -1.37 -11.41
C THR A 78 -5.30 -1.65 -10.57
N LEU A 79 -5.70 -0.69 -9.73
CA LEU A 79 -6.96 -0.82 -9.02
C LEU A 79 -8.15 -0.75 -9.98
N ASP A 80 -9.16 -1.57 -9.72
CA ASP A 80 -10.42 -1.56 -10.43
C ASP A 80 -11.51 -1.00 -9.50
N PRO A 81 -11.90 0.27 -9.67
CA PRO A 81 -12.86 0.90 -8.77
C PRO A 81 -14.21 0.19 -8.71
N LYS A 82 -14.65 -0.41 -9.80
CA LYS A 82 -15.94 -1.13 -9.85
C LYS A 82 -15.89 -2.40 -9.02
N LYS A 83 -14.79 -3.15 -9.08
CA LYS A 83 -14.60 -4.35 -8.25
C LYS A 83 -14.56 -3.98 -6.77
N ILE A 84 -13.82 -2.93 -6.43
CA ILE A 84 -13.69 -2.46 -5.04
C ILE A 84 -15.05 -2.04 -4.51
N ALA A 85 -15.80 -1.23 -5.24
CA ALA A 85 -17.12 -0.78 -4.84
C ALA A 85 -18.09 -1.94 -4.63
N ALA A 86 -18.09 -2.92 -5.53
CA ALA A 86 -18.92 -4.11 -5.42
C ALA A 86 -18.55 -4.94 -4.18
N ALA A 87 -17.26 -5.18 -3.95
CA ALA A 87 -16.77 -5.97 -2.82
C ALA A 87 -17.09 -5.31 -1.47
N LEU A 88 -17.07 -3.98 -1.41
CA LEU A 88 -17.37 -3.21 -0.19
C LEU A 88 -18.84 -2.83 -0.06
N SER A 89 -19.67 -3.21 -1.01
CA SER A 89 -21.11 -2.87 -1.03
C SER A 89 -21.38 -1.37 -0.95
N VAL A 90 -20.57 -0.60 -1.65
CA VAL A 90 -20.73 0.84 -1.80
C VAL A 90 -20.97 1.19 -3.26
N LYS A 91 -21.52 2.38 -3.52
CA LYS A 91 -21.89 2.78 -4.88
C LYS A 91 -20.69 3.16 -5.73
N ARG A 92 -19.72 3.84 -5.13
CA ARG A 92 -18.57 4.35 -5.87
C ARG A 92 -17.35 4.52 -4.96
N VAL A 93 -16.18 4.23 -5.51
CA VAL A 93 -14.89 4.54 -4.89
C VAL A 93 -14.02 5.28 -5.91
N GLY A 94 -13.03 6.00 -5.42
CA GLY A 94 -12.05 6.67 -6.26
C GLY A 94 -10.71 6.79 -5.55
N MET A 95 -9.64 6.86 -6.33
CA MET A 95 -8.32 7.13 -5.77
C MET A 95 -8.26 8.57 -5.30
N ALA A 96 -7.68 8.79 -4.12
CA ALA A 96 -7.39 10.13 -3.64
C ALA A 96 -6.37 10.80 -4.58
N ARG A 97 -6.55 12.11 -4.81
CA ARG A 97 -5.52 12.89 -5.51
C ARG A 97 -4.25 12.92 -4.70
N GLN A 98 -3.10 13.09 -5.36
CA GLN A 98 -1.81 13.09 -4.69
C GLN A 98 -1.77 14.02 -3.46
N ALA A 99 -2.22 15.26 -3.60
CA ALA A 99 -2.23 16.23 -2.51
C ALA A 99 -3.09 15.76 -1.32
N ASP A 100 -4.24 15.16 -1.60
CA ASP A 100 -5.14 14.64 -0.56
C ASP A 100 -4.53 13.40 0.11
N ALA A 101 -3.97 12.48 -0.65
CA ALA A 101 -3.30 11.30 -0.12
C ALA A 101 -2.14 11.68 0.82
N GLU A 102 -1.32 12.64 0.41
CA GLU A 102 -0.19 13.12 1.23
C GLU A 102 -0.67 13.86 2.48
N ARG A 103 -1.74 14.63 2.38
CA ARG A 103 -2.34 15.31 3.53
C ARG A 103 -2.93 14.33 4.54
N MET A 104 -3.66 13.32 4.07
CA MET A 104 -4.30 12.33 4.94
C MET A 104 -3.30 11.40 5.63
N THR A 105 -2.22 11.04 4.95
CA THR A 105 -1.24 10.09 5.46
C THR A 105 -0.06 10.76 6.17
N GLY A 106 0.25 12.00 5.82
CA GLY A 106 1.49 12.67 6.25
C GLY A 106 2.74 12.12 5.56
N LEU A 107 2.58 11.28 4.53
CA LEU A 107 3.66 10.63 3.79
C LEU A 107 3.60 11.06 2.33
N LYS A 108 4.73 10.93 1.64
CA LYS A 108 4.82 11.25 0.21
C LYS A 108 4.35 10.07 -0.65
N VAL A 109 3.66 10.35 -1.74
CA VAL A 109 3.32 9.33 -2.74
C VAL A 109 4.61 8.65 -3.21
N GLY A 110 4.61 7.32 -3.29
CA GLY A 110 5.81 6.50 -3.49
C GLY A 110 6.45 6.05 -2.17
N GLY A 111 6.07 6.65 -1.04
CA GLY A 111 6.53 6.28 0.30
C GLY A 111 5.39 6.06 1.29
N ILE A 112 4.15 5.87 0.82
CA ILE A 112 3.00 5.60 1.69
C ILE A 112 3.09 4.16 2.19
N SER A 113 3.05 3.99 3.51
CA SER A 113 3.18 2.69 4.18
C SER A 113 1.99 2.42 5.08
N ALA A 114 1.32 1.29 4.86
CA ALA A 114 0.24 0.84 5.74
C ALA A 114 0.75 0.56 7.15
N LEU A 115 1.96 0.04 7.29
CA LEU A 115 2.58 -0.22 8.61
C LEU A 115 2.78 1.05 9.43
N SER A 116 2.98 2.18 8.78
CA SER A 116 3.14 3.49 9.43
C SER A 116 1.81 4.14 9.81
N LEU A 117 0.68 3.58 9.40
CA LEU A 117 -0.63 4.22 9.47
C LEU A 117 -1.66 3.40 10.27
N LEU A 118 -1.20 2.45 11.11
CA LEU A 118 -2.07 1.49 11.80
C LEU A 118 -3.14 2.14 12.70
N HIS A 119 -2.88 3.31 13.25
CA HIS A 119 -3.79 4.00 14.16
C HIS A 119 -4.28 5.34 13.60
N ARG A 120 -4.29 5.48 12.28
CA ARG A 120 -4.66 6.73 11.61
C ARG A 120 -6.06 6.70 10.99
N GLY A 121 -6.85 5.65 11.30
CA GLY A 121 -8.23 5.55 10.86
C GLY A 121 -8.44 5.06 9.43
N PHE A 122 -7.47 4.32 8.87
CA PHE A 122 -7.60 3.67 7.57
C PHE A 122 -8.07 2.22 7.72
N GLU A 123 -8.90 1.77 6.80
CA GLU A 123 -9.11 0.34 6.57
C GLU A 123 -8.07 -0.15 5.56
N ILE A 124 -7.43 -1.29 5.85
CA ILE A 124 -6.31 -1.80 5.05
C ILE A 124 -6.72 -3.07 4.34
N TYR A 125 -6.49 -3.12 3.04
CA TYR A 125 -6.77 -4.27 2.19
C TYR A 125 -5.55 -4.63 1.34
N VAL A 126 -5.42 -5.93 1.04
CA VAL A 126 -4.40 -6.45 0.15
C VAL A 126 -5.09 -7.17 -1.00
N ASP A 127 -4.70 -6.84 -2.24
CA ASP A 127 -5.24 -7.48 -3.45
C ASP A 127 -4.95 -8.99 -3.43
N GLU A 128 -5.93 -9.78 -3.78
CA GLU A 128 -5.91 -11.24 -3.64
C GLU A 128 -4.74 -11.98 -4.27
N PRO A 129 -4.10 -11.54 -5.38
CA PRO A 129 -2.94 -12.24 -5.91
C PRO A 129 -1.80 -12.44 -4.93
N ALA A 130 -1.69 -11.62 -3.88
CA ALA A 130 -0.69 -11.81 -2.83
C ALA A 130 -0.90 -13.10 -2.01
N MET A 131 -2.07 -13.72 -2.10
CA MET A 131 -2.30 -15.02 -1.47
C MET A 131 -1.36 -16.11 -1.98
N LEU A 132 -0.82 -15.94 -3.19
CA LEU A 132 0.10 -16.90 -3.81
C LEU A 132 1.56 -16.64 -3.46
N LEU A 133 1.84 -15.60 -2.69
CA LEU A 133 3.20 -15.21 -2.30
C LEU A 133 3.48 -15.58 -0.85
N ASP A 134 4.70 -16.07 -0.59
CA ASP A 134 5.19 -16.23 0.78
C ASP A 134 5.59 -14.88 1.37
N GLU A 135 6.33 -14.08 0.60
CA GLU A 135 6.77 -12.75 0.97
C GLU A 135 6.43 -11.74 -0.11
N PHE A 136 6.29 -10.49 0.27
CA PHE A 136 6.16 -9.38 -0.67
C PHE A 136 6.95 -8.17 -0.19
N VAL A 137 7.05 -7.17 -1.04
CA VAL A 137 7.81 -5.93 -0.80
C VAL A 137 6.84 -4.78 -0.73
N VAL A 138 6.89 -4.03 0.34
CA VAL A 138 6.00 -2.89 0.60
C VAL A 138 6.80 -1.66 1.03
N SER A 139 6.21 -0.48 0.93
CA SER A 139 6.88 0.76 1.36
C SER A 139 7.20 0.74 2.85
N ALA A 140 8.35 1.27 3.20
CA ALA A 140 8.77 1.49 4.59
C ALA A 140 8.27 2.82 5.19
N GLY A 141 7.53 3.64 4.44
CA GLY A 141 7.05 4.96 4.87
C GLY A 141 7.93 6.11 4.43
N GLN A 142 8.89 5.86 3.57
CA GLN A 142 9.82 6.85 3.06
C GLN A 142 10.22 6.45 1.64
N ARG A 143 10.29 7.42 0.72
CA ARG A 143 10.84 7.18 -0.61
C ARG A 143 12.27 6.68 -0.48
N GLY A 144 12.63 5.67 -1.26
CA GLY A 144 13.95 5.07 -1.23
C GLY A 144 14.11 3.88 -0.30
N LEU A 145 13.08 3.55 0.47
CA LEU A 145 13.09 2.42 1.39
C LEU A 145 11.83 1.57 1.25
N ASN A 146 12.01 0.29 0.99
CA ASN A 146 10.96 -0.72 1.05
C ASN A 146 11.35 -1.82 2.03
N LEU A 147 10.37 -2.60 2.45
CA LEU A 147 10.56 -3.74 3.34
C LEU A 147 10.06 -5.01 2.67
N LYS A 148 10.84 -6.07 2.80
CA LYS A 148 10.42 -7.42 2.39
C LYS A 148 10.09 -8.21 3.64
N LEU A 149 8.89 -8.77 3.70
CA LEU A 149 8.41 -9.53 4.85
C LEU A 149 7.33 -10.54 4.40
N PRO A 150 7.05 -11.55 5.24
CA PRO A 150 5.99 -12.51 4.94
C PRO A 150 4.63 -11.84 4.83
N VAL A 151 3.85 -12.24 3.82
CA VAL A 151 2.50 -11.71 3.58
C VAL A 151 1.59 -11.96 4.77
N GLN A 152 1.60 -13.17 5.31
CA GLN A 152 0.74 -13.53 6.45
C GLN A 152 1.06 -12.71 7.69
N THR A 153 2.33 -12.44 7.95
CA THR A 153 2.76 -11.61 9.06
C THR A 153 2.30 -10.16 8.89
N PHE A 154 2.39 -9.63 7.66
CA PHE A 154 1.86 -8.31 7.34
C PHE A 154 0.36 -8.20 7.67
N LEU A 155 -0.42 -9.22 7.27
CA LEU A 155 -1.85 -9.25 7.57
C LEU A 155 -2.12 -9.25 9.08
N GLN A 156 -1.35 -10.02 9.84
CA GLN A 156 -1.48 -10.10 11.30
C GLN A 156 -1.16 -8.76 11.96
N VAL A 157 -0.08 -8.12 11.55
CA VAL A 157 0.37 -6.84 12.12
C VAL A 157 -0.61 -5.71 11.80
N THR A 158 -1.10 -5.66 10.58
CA THR A 158 -1.95 -4.54 10.10
C THR A 158 -3.43 -4.76 10.32
N GLY A 159 -3.87 -6.00 10.52
CA GLY A 159 -5.30 -6.32 10.50
C GLY A 159 -5.91 -6.23 9.10
N ALA A 160 -5.09 -6.22 8.06
CA ALA A 160 -5.57 -6.10 6.68
C ALA A 160 -6.43 -7.30 6.28
N CYS A 161 -7.40 -7.02 5.42
CA CYS A 161 -8.25 -8.03 4.81
C CYS A 161 -7.94 -8.21 3.33
N TRP A 162 -8.24 -9.38 2.80
CA TRP A 162 -8.15 -9.63 1.37
C TRP A 162 -9.26 -8.90 0.63
N LEU A 163 -8.96 -8.46 -0.58
CA LEU A 163 -9.93 -7.81 -1.47
C LEU A 163 -9.57 -8.13 -2.91
N ASP A 164 -10.55 -8.49 -3.71
CA ASP A 164 -10.38 -8.53 -5.17
C ASP A 164 -10.45 -7.10 -5.68
N ALA A 165 -9.30 -6.43 -5.69
CA ALA A 165 -9.23 -4.98 -5.89
C ALA A 165 -8.65 -4.58 -7.24
N GLY A 166 -7.80 -5.42 -7.83
CA GLY A 166 -7.02 -5.04 -8.99
C GLY A 166 -7.41 -5.74 -10.28
N ARG A 167 -6.81 -5.27 -11.34
CA ARG A 167 -6.82 -5.90 -12.66
C ARG A 167 -5.44 -5.78 -13.27
N GLU A 168 -5.11 -6.64 -14.21
CA GLU A 168 -3.84 -6.52 -14.91
C GLU A 168 -3.76 -5.18 -15.64
N SER A 169 -2.60 -4.55 -15.57
CA SER A 169 -2.37 -3.30 -16.29
C SER A 169 -2.34 -3.60 -17.78
N THR A 170 -3.15 -2.87 -18.56
CA THR A 170 -3.13 -2.96 -20.00
C THR A 170 -2.02 -2.09 -20.56
N GLY A 171 -1.04 -2.72 -21.12
CA GLY A 171 -0.01 -2.13 -21.94
C GLY A 171 0.83 -1.07 -21.41
#